data_99b4c337aa6d5c557bd8abcbc3b9adfc
#
_entry.id   99b4c337aa6d5c557bd8abcbc3b9adfc
#
_cell.length_a   1.000
_cell.length_b   1.000
_cell.length_c   1.000
_cell.angle_alpha   90.00
_cell.angle_beta   90.00
_cell.angle_gamma   90.00
#
_symmetry.space_group_name_H-M   'P 1'
#
loop_
_entity.id
_entity.type
_entity.pdbx_description
1 polymer ?
#
loop_
_entity_poly.entity_id
_entity_poly.type
_entity_poly.pdbx_seq_one_letter_code
_entity_poly.pdbx_strand_id
1 'polypeptide(L)'
;ARSACNQSEAIREIIERVSGRELDENWFPWNPIDDKGSIDGIQVTGWDDPIVSWIDAEGNEGQSDVTKGEGKLPWRVDWPAKWSWRGVTMEPFGKDHGAAGGSYDTGKEICRLFGDEPPYPTTYEWISLKGVGAMSSSTGITIGPLEALELVPPEILRYLIARNKPNRHIDFDTGSA
;
A
#
# COMPACT_ATOMS: atom_id res chain seq x y z
N ALA A 1 11.56 3.06 -8.11
CA ALA A 1 11.46 4.49 -7.73
C ALA A 1 11.72 5.40 -8.93
N ARG A 2 12.92 5.39 -9.51
CA ARG A 2 13.34 6.29 -10.60
C ARG A 2 12.35 6.32 -11.79
N SER A 3 11.85 5.15 -12.24
CA SER A 3 10.85 5.08 -13.31
C SER A 3 9.53 5.77 -12.93
N ALA A 4 9.12 5.70 -11.67
CA ALA A 4 7.93 6.38 -11.18
C ALA A 4 8.13 7.92 -11.17
N CYS A 5 9.29 8.39 -10.72
CA CYS A 5 9.61 9.81 -10.72
C CYS A 5 9.64 10.39 -12.13
N ASN A 6 10.22 9.65 -13.09
CA ASN A 6 10.25 10.08 -14.52
C ASN A 6 8.87 10.10 -15.20
N GLN A 7 7.87 9.44 -14.59
CA GLN A 7 6.50 9.36 -15.11
C GLN A 7 5.48 9.98 -14.13
N SER A 8 5.92 10.93 -13.32
CA SER A 8 5.13 11.53 -12.24
C SER A 8 3.80 12.09 -12.70
N GLU A 9 3.77 12.83 -13.82
CA GLU A 9 2.55 13.42 -14.37
C GLU A 9 1.55 12.35 -14.84
N ALA A 10 2.02 11.32 -15.54
CA ALA A 10 1.17 10.22 -15.99
C ALA A 10 0.60 9.43 -14.82
N ILE A 11 1.38 9.20 -13.78
CA ILE A 11 0.93 8.52 -12.56
C ILE A 11 -0.11 9.39 -11.83
N ARG A 12 0.11 10.70 -11.72
CA ARG A 12 -0.84 11.65 -11.15
C ARG A 12 -2.17 11.57 -11.88
N GLU A 13 -2.16 11.71 -13.21
CA GLU A 13 -3.36 11.65 -14.05
C GLU A 13 -4.12 10.32 -13.86
N ILE A 14 -3.42 9.19 -13.81
CA ILE A 14 -4.03 7.88 -13.55
C ILE A 14 -4.72 7.88 -12.19
N ILE A 15 -4.05 8.34 -11.13
CA ILE A 15 -4.61 8.34 -9.78
C ILE A 15 -5.86 9.22 -9.73
N GLU A 16 -5.81 10.43 -10.22
CA GLU A 16 -6.93 11.38 -10.18
C GLU A 16 -8.12 10.85 -11.00
N ARG A 17 -7.88 10.42 -12.23
CA ARG A 17 -8.93 9.93 -13.13
C ARG A 17 -9.61 8.65 -12.65
N VAL A 18 -8.82 7.68 -12.17
CA VAL A 18 -9.36 6.36 -11.79
C VAL A 18 -9.99 6.39 -10.41
N SER A 19 -9.39 7.10 -9.45
CA SER A 19 -9.89 7.12 -8.07
C SER A 19 -10.82 8.29 -7.77
N GLY A 20 -10.92 9.28 -8.65
CA GLY A 20 -11.68 10.51 -8.41
C GLY A 20 -11.10 11.39 -7.31
N ARG A 21 -9.85 11.17 -6.90
CA ARG A 21 -9.18 11.98 -5.87
C ARG A 21 -8.48 13.16 -6.53
N GLU A 22 -8.59 14.31 -5.92
CA GLU A 22 -7.69 15.43 -6.20
C GLU A 22 -6.41 15.25 -5.40
N LEU A 23 -5.27 15.27 -6.07
CA LEU A 23 -3.97 15.23 -5.44
C LEU A 23 -3.46 16.64 -5.21
N ASP A 24 -2.69 16.83 -4.13
CA ASP A 24 -2.05 18.09 -3.83
C ASP A 24 -1.24 18.61 -5.03
N GLU A 25 -1.19 19.93 -5.24
CA GLU A 25 -0.49 20.56 -6.36
C GLU A 25 0.98 20.12 -6.42
N ASN A 26 1.60 19.97 -5.25
CA ASN A 26 3.00 19.56 -5.10
C ASN A 26 3.16 18.03 -4.96
N TRP A 27 2.10 17.25 -5.22
CA TRP A 27 2.20 15.80 -5.11
C TRP A 27 3.24 15.25 -6.10
N PHE A 28 4.09 14.37 -5.58
CA PHE A 28 5.11 13.67 -6.34
C PHE A 28 5.18 12.20 -5.93
N PRO A 29 5.52 11.25 -6.82
CA PRO A 29 5.54 9.81 -6.50
C PRO A 29 6.79 9.38 -5.70
N TRP A 30 7.29 10.26 -4.85
CA TRP A 30 8.39 10.01 -3.93
C TRP A 30 8.19 10.83 -2.67
N ASN A 31 8.28 10.17 -1.52
CA ASN A 31 8.29 10.81 -0.21
C ASN A 31 9.73 10.79 0.30
N PRO A 32 10.46 11.89 0.24
CA PRO A 32 11.78 12.00 0.88
C PRO A 32 11.69 11.73 2.37
N ILE A 33 12.81 11.30 2.96
CA ILE A 33 12.95 11.12 4.40
C ILE A 33 13.91 12.19 4.90
N ASP A 34 13.52 12.96 5.91
CA ASP A 34 14.37 13.95 6.55
C ASP A 34 15.46 13.33 7.45
N ASP A 35 16.31 14.15 8.01
CA ASP A 35 17.37 13.73 8.93
C ASP A 35 16.84 13.10 10.23
N LYS A 36 15.55 13.31 10.56
CA LYS A 36 14.87 12.71 11.71
C LYS A 36 14.22 11.37 11.38
N GLY A 37 14.27 10.93 10.10
CA GLY A 37 13.64 9.72 9.61
C GLY A 37 12.13 9.86 9.34
N SER A 38 11.61 11.09 9.25
CA SER A 38 10.20 11.40 8.96
C SER A 38 9.99 11.74 7.49
N ILE A 39 8.77 11.54 7.03
CA ILE A 39 8.26 12.01 5.74
C ILE A 39 7.19 13.10 5.91
N ASP A 40 6.81 13.39 7.13
CA ASP A 40 5.68 14.27 7.43
C ASP A 40 6.06 15.76 7.21
N GLY A 41 5.18 16.50 6.54
CA GLY A 41 5.37 17.90 6.26
C GLY A 41 6.43 18.23 5.19
N ILE A 42 6.97 17.21 4.52
CA ILE A 42 7.93 17.43 3.43
C ILE A 42 7.19 17.68 2.12
N GLN A 43 7.59 18.73 1.42
CA GLN A 43 7.11 19.08 0.08
C GLN A 43 8.22 18.93 -0.94
N VAL A 44 7.93 18.23 -2.05
CA VAL A 44 8.86 18.14 -3.16
C VAL A 44 8.84 19.44 -3.96
N THR A 45 10.02 19.99 -4.20
CA THR A 45 10.21 21.26 -4.92
C THR A 45 10.85 21.07 -6.29
N GLY A 46 11.44 19.91 -6.58
CA GLY A 46 12.06 19.64 -7.87
C GLY A 46 12.48 18.19 -8.08
N TRP A 47 12.62 17.83 -9.35
CA TRP A 47 13.14 16.55 -9.78
C TRP A 47 14.23 16.75 -10.86
N ASP A 48 15.44 16.29 -10.56
CA ASP A 48 16.57 16.23 -11.50
C ASP A 48 17.25 14.86 -11.34
N ASP A 49 16.90 13.95 -12.23
CA ASP A 49 17.23 12.53 -12.15
C ASP A 49 18.71 12.25 -11.82
N PRO A 50 19.02 11.59 -10.70
CA PRO A 50 18.13 10.84 -9.77
C PRO A 50 17.76 11.59 -8.47
N ILE A 51 17.85 12.91 -8.41
CA ILE A 51 17.74 13.73 -7.21
C ILE A 51 16.36 14.40 -7.12
N VAL A 52 15.68 14.19 -6.00
CA VAL A 52 14.47 14.93 -5.60
C VAL A 52 14.88 16.04 -4.62
N SER A 53 14.60 17.28 -4.96
CA SER A 53 14.74 18.42 -4.04
C SER A 53 13.46 18.61 -3.24
N TRP A 54 13.58 18.96 -1.98
CA TRP A 54 12.44 19.10 -1.07
C TRP A 54 12.66 20.19 -0.01
N ILE A 55 11.58 20.61 0.63
CA ILE A 55 11.57 21.53 1.77
C ILE A 55 10.71 20.91 2.88
N ASP A 56 11.15 21.01 4.14
CA ASP A 56 10.38 20.58 5.30
C ASP A 56 9.43 21.67 5.84
N ALA A 57 8.65 21.33 6.87
CA ALA A 57 7.71 22.25 7.49
C ALA A 57 8.39 23.43 8.20
N GLU A 58 9.65 23.30 8.59
CA GLU A 58 10.47 24.34 9.20
C GLU A 58 11.16 25.24 8.16
N GLY A 59 11.06 24.92 6.87
CA GLY A 59 11.67 25.69 5.78
C GLY A 59 13.11 25.27 5.46
N ASN A 60 13.58 24.14 5.98
CA ASN A 60 14.90 23.62 5.61
C ASN A 60 14.82 22.89 4.27
N GLU A 61 15.77 23.19 3.40
CA GLU A 61 15.91 22.55 2.11
C GLU A 61 16.76 21.28 2.21
N GLY A 62 16.40 20.25 1.42
CA GLY A 62 17.14 19.01 1.35
C GLY A 62 17.06 18.35 -0.01
N GLN A 63 17.82 17.30 -0.16
CA GLN A 63 17.85 16.46 -1.35
C GLN A 63 17.74 14.98 -0.99
N SER A 64 17.17 14.18 -1.90
CA SER A 64 16.95 12.76 -1.73
C SER A 64 17.29 12.05 -3.04
N ASP A 65 18.24 11.14 -2.99
CA ASP A 65 18.60 10.28 -4.12
C ASP A 65 17.70 9.03 -4.14
N VAL A 66 16.82 8.94 -5.12
CA VAL A 66 15.85 7.83 -5.24
C VAL A 66 16.51 6.46 -5.45
N THR A 67 17.80 6.42 -5.77
CA THR A 67 18.56 5.17 -5.96
C THR A 67 19.22 4.68 -4.68
N LYS A 68 19.32 5.52 -3.64
CA LYS A 68 19.97 5.20 -2.36
C LYS A 68 19.02 4.84 -1.22
N GLY A 69 17.70 4.86 -1.48
CA GLY A 69 16.74 4.56 -0.43
C GLY A 69 16.52 5.71 0.56
N GLU A 70 16.82 6.93 0.16
CA GLU A 70 16.65 8.16 0.96
C GLU A 70 15.20 8.66 0.97
N GLY A 71 14.25 7.77 0.76
CA GLY A 71 12.81 8.01 0.72
C GLY A 71 12.05 6.76 0.32
N LYS A 72 10.75 6.93 0.03
CA LYS A 72 9.87 5.85 -0.38
C LYS A 72 8.80 6.31 -1.36
N LEU A 73 8.34 5.41 -2.21
CA LEU A 73 7.15 5.63 -3.03
C LEU A 73 5.91 5.74 -2.12
N PRO A 74 4.95 6.63 -2.45
CA PRO A 74 3.62 6.57 -1.86
C PRO A 74 3.00 5.18 -2.08
N TRP A 75 2.25 4.69 -1.11
CA TRP A 75 1.71 3.34 -1.11
C TRP A 75 0.99 2.94 -2.42
N ARG A 76 0.19 3.86 -2.99
CA ARG A 76 -0.55 3.60 -4.25
C ARG A 76 0.34 3.46 -5.48
N VAL A 77 1.58 3.91 -5.40
CA VAL A 77 2.60 3.77 -6.45
C VAL A 77 3.55 2.62 -6.15
N ASP A 78 3.91 2.44 -4.88
CA ASP A 78 4.81 1.37 -4.42
C ASP A 78 4.26 -0.03 -4.72
N TRP A 79 2.96 -0.21 -4.50
CA TRP A 79 2.30 -1.49 -4.70
C TRP A 79 2.37 -1.97 -6.15
N PRO A 80 1.88 -1.22 -7.16
CA PRO A 80 2.04 -1.61 -8.57
C PRO A 80 3.49 -1.60 -9.06
N ALA A 81 4.37 -0.77 -8.52
CA ALA A 81 5.79 -0.83 -8.83
C ALA A 81 6.42 -2.15 -8.39
N LYS A 82 5.98 -2.71 -7.26
CA LYS A 82 6.41 -4.04 -6.79
C LYS A 82 5.85 -5.15 -7.66
N TRP A 83 4.63 -5.03 -8.18
CA TRP A 83 4.09 -6.01 -9.12
C TRP A 83 4.97 -6.12 -10.36
N SER A 84 5.29 -4.98 -10.97
CA SER A 84 6.16 -4.88 -12.13
C SER A 84 7.57 -5.43 -11.81
N TRP A 85 8.22 -4.88 -10.81
CA TRP A 85 9.61 -5.24 -10.50
C TRP A 85 9.79 -6.72 -10.11
N ARG A 86 8.81 -7.32 -9.44
CA ARG A 86 8.89 -8.71 -8.98
C ARG A 86 8.22 -9.71 -9.90
N GLY A 87 7.58 -9.26 -10.98
CA GLY A 87 6.83 -10.13 -11.88
C GLY A 87 5.68 -10.86 -11.15
N VAL A 88 4.92 -10.12 -10.33
CA VAL A 88 3.81 -10.70 -9.56
C VAL A 88 2.68 -11.09 -10.50
N THR A 89 2.28 -12.36 -10.49
CA THR A 89 1.23 -12.89 -11.38
C THR A 89 -0.14 -13.01 -10.71
N MET A 90 -0.18 -13.05 -9.37
CA MET A 90 -1.41 -13.10 -8.58
C MET A 90 -1.21 -12.28 -7.31
N GLU A 91 -2.20 -11.44 -6.98
CA GLU A 91 -2.17 -10.58 -5.79
C GLU A 91 -3.42 -10.81 -4.94
N PRO A 92 -3.31 -11.38 -3.75
CA PRO A 92 -4.41 -11.43 -2.79
C PRO A 92 -4.49 -10.12 -2.00
N PHE A 93 -5.70 -9.56 -1.91
CA PHE A 93 -5.94 -8.32 -1.16
C PHE A 93 -7.37 -8.25 -0.60
N GLY A 94 -7.54 -7.46 0.45
CA GLY A 94 -8.84 -7.19 1.04
C GLY A 94 -9.80 -6.51 0.06
N LYS A 95 -11.08 -6.82 0.14
CA LYS A 95 -12.12 -6.35 -0.79
C LYS A 95 -12.13 -4.85 -1.04
N ASP A 96 -11.71 -4.04 -0.07
CA ASP A 96 -11.71 -2.58 -0.18
C ASP A 96 -10.78 -2.07 -1.28
N HIS A 97 -9.66 -2.77 -1.48
CA HIS A 97 -8.72 -2.45 -2.52
C HIS A 97 -9.23 -2.79 -3.92
N GLY A 98 -10.18 -3.74 -4.00
CA GLY A 98 -10.84 -4.18 -5.24
C GLY A 98 -12.13 -3.44 -5.57
N ALA A 99 -12.56 -2.47 -4.77
CA ALA A 99 -13.70 -1.64 -5.09
C ALA A 99 -13.45 -0.81 -6.36
N ALA A 100 -14.51 -0.47 -7.09
CA ALA A 100 -14.42 0.35 -8.29
C ALA A 100 -13.73 1.70 -7.97
N GLY A 101 -12.72 2.08 -8.75
CA GLY A 101 -11.85 3.23 -8.48
C GLY A 101 -10.89 3.03 -7.29
N GLY A 102 -10.82 1.82 -6.77
CA GLY A 102 -9.93 1.46 -5.66
C GLY A 102 -8.46 1.37 -6.06
N SER A 103 -7.67 0.94 -5.09
CA SER A 103 -6.21 0.89 -5.25
C SER A 103 -5.76 -0.10 -6.30
N TYR A 104 -6.50 -1.21 -6.47
CA TYR A 104 -6.18 -2.21 -7.49
C TYR A 104 -6.45 -1.65 -8.89
N ASP A 105 -7.57 -0.93 -9.11
CA ASP A 105 -7.88 -0.31 -10.40
C ASP A 105 -6.82 0.72 -10.80
N THR A 106 -6.43 1.58 -9.87
CA THR A 106 -5.33 2.53 -10.05
C THR A 106 -4.01 1.79 -10.34
N GLY A 107 -3.72 0.77 -9.56
CA GLY A 107 -2.49 -0.03 -9.66
C GLY A 107 -2.36 -0.76 -10.98
N LYS A 108 -3.46 -1.25 -11.57
CA LYS A 108 -3.46 -1.89 -12.90
C LYS A 108 -2.90 -0.96 -13.98
N GLU A 109 -3.34 0.29 -13.98
CA GLU A 109 -2.91 1.26 -14.99
C GLU A 109 -1.47 1.70 -14.76
N ILE A 110 -1.06 1.90 -13.51
CA ILE A 110 0.33 2.23 -13.17
C ILE A 110 1.27 1.05 -13.51
N CYS A 111 0.86 -0.19 -13.28
CA CYS A 111 1.65 -1.38 -13.67
C CYS A 111 1.87 -1.41 -15.19
N ARG A 112 0.81 -1.16 -15.98
CA ARG A 112 0.92 -1.07 -17.44
C ARG A 112 1.78 0.10 -17.91
N LEU A 113 1.73 1.23 -17.20
CA LEU A 113 2.60 2.37 -17.48
C LEU A 113 4.08 2.00 -17.30
N PHE A 114 4.40 1.06 -16.39
CA PHE A 114 5.75 0.51 -16.23
C PHE A 114 6.11 -0.56 -17.27
N GLY A 115 5.18 -0.94 -18.14
CA GLY A 115 5.39 -1.90 -19.23
C GLY A 115 5.05 -3.36 -18.89
N ASP A 116 4.39 -3.61 -17.77
CA ASP A 116 4.05 -4.96 -17.31
C ASP A 116 2.53 -5.18 -17.19
N GLU A 117 2.12 -6.44 -17.22
CA GLU A 117 0.73 -6.80 -16.97
C GLU A 117 0.45 -6.87 -15.47
N PRO A 118 -0.70 -6.32 -15.01
CA PRO A 118 -1.07 -6.39 -13.61
C PRO A 118 -1.40 -7.83 -13.19
N PRO A 119 -1.17 -8.18 -11.92
CA PRO A 119 -1.46 -9.51 -11.41
C PRO A 119 -2.95 -9.84 -11.43
N TYR A 120 -3.27 -11.14 -11.49
CA TYR A 120 -4.65 -11.61 -11.30
C TYR A 120 -5.12 -11.29 -9.88
N PRO A 121 -6.28 -10.62 -9.69
CA PRO A 121 -6.77 -10.24 -8.37
C PRO A 121 -7.40 -11.43 -7.64
N THR A 122 -7.07 -11.61 -6.38
CA THR A 122 -7.75 -12.53 -5.48
C THR A 122 -8.27 -11.76 -4.27
N THR A 123 -9.51 -11.29 -4.35
CA THR A 123 -10.12 -10.53 -3.26
C THR A 123 -10.60 -11.44 -2.15
N TYR A 124 -10.39 -11.02 -0.91
CA TYR A 124 -10.89 -11.72 0.28
C TYR A 124 -11.64 -10.78 1.22
N GLU A 125 -12.53 -11.39 2.01
CA GLU A 125 -13.31 -10.73 3.04
C GLU A 125 -12.51 -10.57 4.34
N TRP A 126 -13.07 -9.75 5.21
CA TRP A 126 -12.49 -9.47 6.53
C TRP A 126 -12.44 -10.71 7.42
N ILE A 127 -11.42 -10.73 8.28
CA ILE A 127 -11.38 -11.57 9.48
C ILE A 127 -11.65 -10.64 10.65
N SER A 128 -12.69 -10.92 11.42
CA SER A 128 -13.08 -10.16 12.60
C SER A 128 -12.88 -10.97 13.86
N LEU A 129 -12.78 -10.28 14.98
CA LEU A 129 -12.87 -10.90 16.30
C LEU A 129 -14.33 -11.03 16.69
N LYS A 130 -14.76 -12.24 17.04
CA LYS A 130 -16.12 -12.51 17.49
C LYS A 130 -16.45 -11.67 18.74
N GLY A 131 -17.58 -10.96 18.67
CA GLY A 131 -18.04 -10.08 19.75
C GLY A 131 -17.36 -8.71 19.83
N VAL A 132 -16.32 -8.47 19.02
CA VAL A 132 -15.57 -7.20 19.01
C VAL A 132 -15.74 -6.47 17.67
N GLY A 133 -15.76 -7.21 16.55
CA GLY A 133 -15.90 -6.66 15.21
C GLY A 133 -14.60 -6.65 14.42
N ALA A 134 -14.52 -5.73 13.45
CA ALA A 134 -13.38 -5.64 12.55
C ALA A 134 -12.09 -5.31 13.29
N MET A 135 -11.02 -6.05 12.98
CA MET A 135 -9.68 -5.79 13.51
C MET A 135 -9.11 -4.50 12.91
N SER A 136 -8.49 -3.69 13.74
CA SER A 136 -7.86 -2.44 13.34
C SER A 136 -6.60 -2.17 14.17
N SER A 137 -5.47 -2.06 13.49
CA SER A 137 -4.18 -1.76 14.14
C SER A 137 -4.16 -0.37 14.77
N SER A 138 -4.84 0.61 14.17
CA SER A 138 -4.89 1.99 14.67
C SER A 138 -5.69 2.14 15.98
N THR A 139 -6.62 1.23 16.25
CA THR A 139 -7.40 1.22 17.50
C THR A 139 -6.85 0.25 18.54
N GLY A 140 -5.78 -0.50 18.22
CA GLY A 140 -5.23 -1.54 19.08
C GLY A 140 -6.09 -2.81 19.15
N ILE A 141 -7.19 -2.88 18.44
CA ILE A 141 -8.08 -4.04 18.40
C ILE A 141 -7.62 -4.95 17.26
N THR A 142 -6.62 -5.77 17.52
CA THR A 142 -6.09 -6.71 16.56
C THR A 142 -5.46 -7.90 17.26
N ILE A 143 -5.48 -9.06 16.60
CA ILE A 143 -4.67 -10.22 16.96
C ILE A 143 -3.76 -10.51 15.78
N GLY A 144 -2.46 -10.36 15.98
CA GLY A 144 -1.46 -10.72 14.99
C GLY A 144 -1.33 -12.23 14.80
N PRO A 145 -0.72 -12.71 13.71
CA PRO A 145 -0.54 -14.15 13.49
C PRO A 145 0.20 -14.87 14.61
N LEU A 146 1.19 -14.25 15.23
CA LEU A 146 1.94 -14.85 16.34
C LEU A 146 1.08 -15.00 17.59
N GLU A 147 0.31 -13.97 17.94
CA GLU A 147 -0.65 -14.01 19.06
C GLU A 147 -1.75 -15.06 18.83
N ALA A 148 -2.24 -15.17 17.59
CA ALA A 148 -3.21 -16.19 17.24
C ALA A 148 -2.64 -17.61 17.40
N LEU A 149 -1.35 -17.82 17.15
CA LEU A 149 -0.67 -19.10 17.33
C LEU A 149 -0.45 -19.47 18.80
N GLU A 150 -0.51 -18.50 19.71
CA GLU A 150 -0.52 -18.77 21.16
C GLU A 150 -1.89 -19.31 21.62
N LEU A 151 -2.96 -18.96 20.89
CA LEU A 151 -4.33 -19.36 21.24
C LEU A 151 -4.75 -20.67 20.57
N VAL A 152 -4.29 -20.93 19.35
CA VAL A 152 -4.69 -22.11 18.56
C VAL A 152 -3.49 -22.71 17.82
N PRO A 153 -3.42 -24.06 17.66
CA PRO A 153 -2.39 -24.70 16.87
C PRO A 153 -2.35 -24.20 15.42
N PRO A 154 -1.16 -24.15 14.77
CA PRO A 154 -1.02 -23.69 13.40
C PRO A 154 -1.95 -24.36 12.38
N GLU A 155 -2.18 -25.65 12.55
CA GLU A 155 -3.04 -26.46 11.68
C GLU A 155 -4.51 -26.00 11.76
N ILE A 156 -4.96 -25.63 12.94
CA ILE A 156 -6.32 -25.13 13.18
C ILE A 156 -6.48 -23.73 12.57
N LEU A 157 -5.49 -22.85 12.77
CA LEU A 157 -5.52 -21.51 12.16
C LEU A 157 -5.52 -21.59 10.62
N ARG A 158 -4.67 -22.44 10.04
CA ARG A 158 -4.65 -22.67 8.59
C ARG A 158 -5.97 -23.26 8.09
N TYR A 159 -6.53 -24.22 8.81
CA TYR A 159 -7.82 -24.80 8.45
C TYR A 159 -8.95 -23.79 8.52
N LEU A 160 -8.99 -22.93 9.55
CA LEU A 160 -9.99 -21.87 9.69
C LEU A 160 -10.00 -20.95 8.47
N ILE A 161 -8.83 -20.57 7.99
CA ILE A 161 -8.70 -19.69 6.82
C ILE A 161 -9.00 -20.46 5.52
N ALA A 162 -8.36 -21.59 5.31
CA ALA A 162 -8.40 -22.32 4.05
C ALA A 162 -9.75 -23.00 3.73
N ARG A 163 -10.54 -23.34 4.76
CA ARG A 163 -11.88 -23.96 4.56
C ARG A 163 -12.93 -22.99 4.04
N ASN A 164 -12.71 -21.69 4.24
CA ASN A 164 -13.66 -20.67 3.83
C ASN A 164 -13.38 -20.19 2.41
N LYS A 165 -14.45 -19.90 1.68
CA LYS A 165 -14.30 -19.22 0.39
C LYS A 165 -13.77 -17.80 0.63
N PRO A 166 -12.92 -17.25 -0.25
CA PRO A 166 -12.36 -15.91 -0.07
C PRO A 166 -13.41 -14.81 0.15
N ASN A 167 -14.58 -14.95 -0.44
CA ASN A 167 -15.69 -13.98 -0.30
C ASN A 167 -16.56 -14.20 0.96
N ARG A 168 -16.12 -15.02 1.90
CA ARG A 168 -16.78 -15.26 3.17
C ARG A 168 -16.06 -14.53 4.29
N HIS A 169 -16.83 -13.74 5.04
CA HIS A 169 -16.40 -13.18 6.31
C HIS A 169 -16.07 -14.29 7.31
N ILE A 170 -14.98 -14.14 8.03
CA ILE A 170 -14.54 -15.08 9.06
C ILE A 170 -14.57 -14.38 10.41
N ASP A 171 -15.33 -14.95 11.36
CA ASP A 171 -15.26 -14.55 12.78
C ASP A 171 -14.26 -15.45 13.50
N PHE A 172 -13.16 -14.87 13.94
CA PHE A 172 -12.18 -15.55 14.78
C PHE A 172 -12.67 -15.52 16.22
N ASP A 173 -13.00 -16.69 16.73
CA ASP A 173 -13.44 -16.89 18.11
C ASP A 173 -12.26 -17.32 18.97
N THR A 174 -11.88 -16.49 19.92
CA THR A 174 -10.77 -16.78 20.85
C THR A 174 -11.17 -17.70 22.00
N GLY A 175 -12.40 -18.20 21.99
CA GLY A 175 -12.83 -19.19 22.97
C GLY A 175 -13.10 -18.62 24.35
N SER A 176 -13.66 -17.42 24.46
CA SER A 176 -14.24 -16.98 25.73
C SER A 176 -15.39 -17.92 26.07
N ALA A 177 -15.15 -18.80 27.00
CA ALA A 177 -16.15 -19.65 27.67
C ALA A 177 -17.16 -18.78 28.42
#